data_085e5834bc38ad237fe07e712ed8c792
#
_entry.id   085e5834bc38ad237fe07e712ed8c792
#
_cell.length_a   1.000
_cell.length_b   1.000
_cell.length_c   1.000
_cell.angle_alpha   90.00
_cell.angle_beta   90.00
_cell.angle_gamma   90.00
#
_symmetry.space_group_name_H-M   'P 1'
#
loop_
_entity.id
_entity.type
_entity.pdbx_description
1 polymer ?
#
loop_
_entity_poly.entity_id
_entity_poly.type
_entity_poly.pdbx_seq_one_letter_code
_entity_poly.pdbx_strand_id
1 'polypeptide(L)'
;MGKIDKVAIGKINFYERYSNYTDAQILEILKNQKNYQENAKNAAVKIAIERQLIQSESDLLLPQFQNEKTTGFTLFPQIADEYQLQRLIGSTFRFLFILAFLPFIYGFLMYGQGHIDQTILGGCIGSVWIMLIFLLKRTGKSIILLSLLGILTFVGSTIFFKIAANHPIRIFDFVILIVGFVLSVYFLIYGSKLIQNKSQNIE
;
A
#
# COMPACT_ATOMS: atom_id res chain seq x y z
N MET A 1 -10.39 -40.42 -5.07
CA MET A 1 -10.72 -39.27 -5.94
C MET A 1 -11.56 -38.29 -5.12
N GLY A 2 -10.89 -37.46 -4.32
CA GLY A 2 -11.52 -36.54 -3.35
C GLY A 2 -11.92 -35.25 -4.05
N LYS A 3 -13.21 -34.91 -3.95
CA LYS A 3 -13.73 -33.60 -4.34
C LYS A 3 -13.13 -32.56 -3.39
N ILE A 4 -12.33 -31.66 -3.92
CA ILE A 4 -11.92 -30.45 -3.24
C ILE A 4 -13.15 -29.55 -3.22
N ASP A 5 -13.77 -29.46 -2.04
CA ASP A 5 -14.85 -28.52 -1.79
C ASP A 5 -14.29 -27.10 -2.07
N LYS A 6 -14.80 -26.47 -3.14
CA LYS A 6 -14.59 -25.06 -3.40
C LYS A 6 -15.09 -24.30 -2.18
N VAL A 7 -14.17 -23.85 -1.35
CA VAL A 7 -14.44 -22.88 -0.30
C VAL A 7 -15.22 -21.75 -0.95
N ALA A 8 -16.49 -21.63 -0.60
CA ALA A 8 -17.33 -20.54 -1.04
C ALA A 8 -16.70 -19.23 -0.56
N ILE A 9 -16.00 -18.54 -1.47
CA ILE A 9 -15.62 -17.14 -1.27
C ILE A 9 -16.95 -16.43 -1.09
N GLY A 10 -17.28 -16.06 0.16
CA GLY A 10 -18.52 -15.40 0.50
C GLY A 10 -18.71 -14.21 -0.43
N LYS A 11 -19.74 -14.24 -1.28
CA LYS A 11 -20.12 -13.10 -2.11
C LYS A 11 -20.38 -11.96 -1.12
N ILE A 12 -19.50 -10.95 -1.13
CA ILE A 12 -19.69 -9.74 -0.33
C ILE A 12 -21.02 -9.17 -0.75
N ASN A 13 -21.99 -9.14 0.15
CA ASN A 13 -23.30 -8.55 -0.11
C ASN A 13 -23.15 -7.03 -0.01
N PHE A 14 -22.80 -6.41 -1.13
CA PHE A 14 -22.62 -4.95 -1.22
C PHE A 14 -23.89 -4.20 -0.86
N TYR A 15 -25.06 -4.80 -1.10
CA TYR A 15 -26.34 -4.17 -0.76
C TYR A 15 -26.52 -4.00 0.76
N GLU A 16 -26.29 -5.04 1.56
CA GLU A 16 -26.33 -4.96 3.03
C GLU A 16 -25.32 -3.96 3.58
N ARG A 17 -24.15 -3.91 2.97
CA ARG A 17 -23.10 -2.99 3.38
C ARG A 17 -23.48 -1.53 3.11
N TYR A 18 -23.99 -1.24 1.92
CA TYR A 18 -24.33 0.12 1.49
C TYR A 18 -25.66 0.60 2.05
N SER A 19 -26.53 -0.29 2.52
CA SER A 19 -27.77 0.11 3.21
C SER A 19 -27.51 0.93 4.48
N ASN A 20 -26.33 0.76 5.10
CA ASN A 20 -25.91 1.54 6.28
C ASN A 20 -25.19 2.85 5.94
N TYR A 21 -24.94 3.13 4.65
CA TYR A 21 -24.24 4.35 4.23
C TYR A 21 -25.21 5.54 4.20
N THR A 22 -24.66 6.73 4.42
CA THR A 22 -25.42 7.98 4.25
C THR A 22 -25.67 8.28 2.78
N ASP A 23 -26.66 9.12 2.49
CA ASP A 23 -26.99 9.51 1.11
C ASP A 23 -25.79 10.18 0.41
N ALA A 24 -25.03 10.99 1.14
CA ALA A 24 -23.81 11.60 0.62
C ALA A 24 -22.77 10.57 0.20
N GLN A 25 -22.58 9.50 0.98
CA GLN A 25 -21.65 8.41 0.67
C GLN A 25 -22.11 7.59 -0.56
N ILE A 26 -23.42 7.35 -0.68
CA ILE A 26 -23.99 6.68 -1.87
C ILE A 26 -23.78 7.53 -3.12
N LEU A 27 -24.05 8.85 -3.04
CA LEU A 27 -23.82 9.77 -4.16
C LEU A 27 -22.32 9.85 -4.54
N GLU A 28 -21.41 9.77 -3.57
CA GLU A 28 -19.99 9.73 -3.84
C GLU A 28 -19.56 8.46 -4.59
N ILE A 29 -20.10 7.30 -4.22
CA ILE A 29 -19.89 6.03 -4.96
C ILE A 29 -20.37 6.18 -6.39
N LEU A 30 -21.55 6.77 -6.60
CA LEU A 30 -22.12 6.97 -7.93
C LEU A 30 -21.31 7.96 -8.77
N LYS A 31 -20.72 8.99 -8.17
CA LYS A 31 -19.79 9.89 -8.85
C LYS A 31 -18.49 9.20 -9.27
N ASN A 32 -18.02 8.24 -8.46
CA ASN A 32 -16.76 7.54 -8.67
C ASN A 32 -16.92 6.12 -9.24
N GLN A 33 -17.97 5.86 -10.02
CA GLN A 33 -18.37 4.52 -10.53
C GLN A 33 -17.21 3.72 -11.14
N LYS A 34 -16.27 4.38 -11.80
CA LYS A 34 -15.14 3.73 -12.49
C LYS A 34 -14.19 3.00 -11.56
N ASN A 35 -14.20 3.37 -10.28
CA ASN A 35 -13.30 2.81 -9.26
C ASN A 35 -13.89 1.61 -8.53
N TYR A 36 -15.16 1.28 -8.80
CA TYR A 36 -15.90 0.23 -8.11
C TYR A 36 -16.19 -0.96 -9.02
N GLN A 37 -16.25 -2.15 -8.42
CA GLN A 37 -16.65 -3.37 -9.10
C GLN A 37 -18.13 -3.25 -9.55
N GLU A 38 -18.47 -3.91 -10.63
CA GLU A 38 -19.81 -3.85 -11.21
C GLU A 38 -20.93 -4.22 -10.22
N ASN A 39 -20.70 -5.27 -9.40
CA ASN A 39 -21.65 -5.67 -8.36
C ASN A 39 -21.83 -4.60 -7.27
N ALA A 40 -20.76 -3.88 -6.90
CA ALA A 40 -20.82 -2.79 -5.94
C ALA A 40 -21.55 -1.58 -6.51
N LYS A 41 -21.29 -1.24 -7.78
CA LYS A 41 -21.98 -0.19 -8.52
C LYS A 41 -23.49 -0.47 -8.59
N ASN A 42 -23.89 -1.67 -9.01
CA ASN A 42 -25.30 -2.06 -9.13
C ASN A 42 -26.00 -2.00 -7.77
N ALA A 43 -25.33 -2.38 -6.68
CA ALA A 43 -25.88 -2.26 -5.33
C ALA A 43 -26.09 -0.79 -4.93
N ALA A 44 -25.13 0.10 -5.22
CA ALA A 44 -25.23 1.53 -4.93
C ALA A 44 -26.35 2.21 -5.75
N VAL A 45 -26.47 1.87 -7.04
CA VAL A 45 -27.54 2.36 -7.92
C VAL A 45 -28.91 1.96 -7.37
N LYS A 46 -29.08 0.69 -6.99
CA LYS A 46 -30.33 0.19 -6.44
C LYS A 46 -30.75 0.95 -5.18
N ILE A 47 -29.83 1.15 -4.24
CA ILE A 47 -30.08 1.90 -3.00
C ILE A 47 -30.39 3.37 -3.31
N ALA A 48 -29.71 3.98 -4.27
CA ALA A 48 -29.97 5.36 -4.67
C ALA A 48 -31.35 5.56 -5.25
N ILE A 49 -31.84 4.61 -6.05
CA ILE A 49 -33.23 4.62 -6.59
C ILE A 49 -34.23 4.41 -5.44
N GLU A 50 -34.00 3.46 -4.53
CA GLU A 50 -34.86 3.19 -3.38
C GLU A 50 -35.01 4.41 -2.47
N ARG A 51 -33.92 5.19 -2.32
CA ARG A 51 -33.88 6.42 -1.50
C ARG A 51 -34.27 7.68 -2.28
N GLN A 52 -34.68 7.53 -3.54
CA GLN A 52 -35.06 8.64 -4.43
C GLN A 52 -33.95 9.69 -4.65
N LEU A 53 -32.67 9.29 -4.54
CA LEU A 53 -31.52 10.14 -4.83
C LEU A 53 -31.30 10.31 -6.33
N ILE A 54 -31.69 9.30 -7.11
CA ILE A 54 -31.74 9.30 -8.57
C ILE A 54 -33.11 8.67 -9.01
N GLN A 55 -33.64 9.07 -10.15
CA GLN A 55 -34.89 8.52 -10.65
C GLN A 55 -34.68 7.25 -11.48
N SER A 56 -33.57 7.18 -12.18
CA SER A 56 -33.22 6.05 -13.05
C SER A 56 -31.72 5.94 -13.27
N GLU A 57 -31.27 4.82 -13.83
CA GLU A 57 -29.86 4.63 -14.21
C GLU A 57 -29.39 5.65 -15.26
N SER A 58 -30.31 6.20 -16.09
CA SER A 58 -29.96 7.25 -17.05
C SER A 58 -29.51 8.55 -16.40
N ASP A 59 -29.89 8.82 -15.16
CA ASP A 59 -29.44 10.00 -14.41
C ASP A 59 -27.93 9.99 -14.15
N LEU A 60 -27.30 8.80 -14.16
CA LEU A 60 -25.85 8.65 -14.05
C LEU A 60 -25.08 9.22 -15.25
N LEU A 61 -25.78 9.48 -16.37
CA LEU A 61 -25.19 10.16 -17.54
C LEU A 61 -25.17 11.68 -17.39
N LEU A 62 -25.85 12.24 -16.38
CA LEU A 62 -25.84 13.67 -16.11
C LEU A 62 -24.42 14.15 -15.72
N PRO A 63 -24.04 15.37 -16.07
CA PRO A 63 -22.70 15.91 -15.81
C PRO A 63 -22.28 15.84 -14.34
N GLN A 64 -23.24 15.92 -13.42
CA GLN A 64 -23.00 15.84 -11.97
C GLN A 64 -22.48 14.46 -11.50
N PHE A 65 -22.72 13.39 -12.27
CA PHE A 65 -22.22 12.03 -12.00
C PHE A 65 -21.10 11.63 -12.94
N GLN A 66 -20.81 12.43 -13.95
CA GLN A 66 -19.63 12.27 -14.78
C GLN A 66 -18.48 13.02 -14.12
N ASN A 67 -17.69 12.31 -13.31
CA ASN A 67 -16.45 12.88 -12.82
C ASN A 67 -15.64 13.36 -14.01
N GLU A 68 -15.36 14.66 -14.05
CA GLU A 68 -14.33 15.20 -14.91
C GLU A 68 -13.09 14.32 -14.75
N LYS A 69 -12.61 13.82 -15.87
CA LYS A 69 -11.42 12.97 -15.93
C LYS A 69 -10.30 13.67 -15.14
N THR A 70 -10.03 13.21 -13.93
CA THR A 70 -8.71 13.40 -13.36
C THR A 70 -7.75 12.56 -14.20
N THR A 71 -7.49 13.02 -15.42
CA THR A 71 -6.52 12.47 -16.37
C THR A 71 -5.09 12.86 -15.96
N GLY A 72 -4.86 13.03 -14.68
CA GLY A 72 -3.52 13.14 -14.12
C GLY A 72 -3.07 11.75 -13.68
N PHE A 73 -1.94 11.28 -14.19
CA PHE A 73 -1.23 10.15 -13.60
C PHE A 73 -0.93 10.50 -12.14
N THR A 74 -1.80 10.08 -11.22
CA THR A 74 -1.57 10.25 -9.80
C THR A 74 -0.76 9.07 -9.30
N LEU A 75 0.51 9.32 -8.97
CA LEU A 75 1.41 8.34 -8.33
C LEU A 75 0.77 7.68 -7.10
N PHE A 76 -0.19 8.34 -6.49
CA PHE A 76 -0.90 7.88 -5.30
C PHE A 76 -2.41 8.02 -5.54
N PRO A 77 -3.10 6.93 -5.93
CA PRO A 77 -4.54 6.97 -6.14
C PRO A 77 -5.26 7.30 -4.82
N GLN A 78 -6.20 8.23 -4.89
CA GLN A 78 -7.10 8.49 -3.77
C GLN A 78 -8.09 7.33 -3.66
N ILE A 79 -8.15 6.73 -2.48
CA ILE A 79 -8.98 5.55 -2.23
C ILE A 79 -10.13 6.01 -1.34
N ALA A 80 -11.33 6.05 -1.92
CA ALA A 80 -12.55 6.43 -1.21
C ALA A 80 -13.13 5.28 -0.36
N ASP A 81 -12.87 4.02 -0.73
CA ASP A 81 -13.39 2.86 0.00
C ASP A 81 -12.47 2.46 1.17
N GLU A 82 -13.00 2.55 2.38
CA GLU A 82 -12.26 2.21 3.61
C GLU A 82 -11.76 0.77 3.63
N TYR A 83 -12.51 -0.18 3.09
CA TYR A 83 -12.09 -1.58 3.01
C TYR A 83 -10.89 -1.75 2.09
N GLN A 84 -10.89 -1.10 0.93
CA GLN A 84 -9.76 -1.10 0.00
C GLN A 84 -8.55 -0.42 0.63
N LEU A 85 -8.75 0.69 1.34
CA LEU A 85 -7.70 1.41 2.07
C LEU A 85 -7.02 0.50 3.10
N GLN A 86 -7.80 -0.19 3.95
CA GLN A 86 -7.25 -1.10 4.96
C GLN A 86 -6.50 -2.28 4.33
N ARG A 87 -7.01 -2.84 3.24
CA ARG A 87 -6.35 -3.92 2.50
C ARG A 87 -5.01 -3.47 1.90
N LEU A 88 -4.97 -2.27 1.33
CA LEU A 88 -3.74 -1.69 0.77
C LEU A 88 -2.72 -1.35 1.85
N ILE A 89 -3.14 -0.77 2.97
CA ILE A 89 -2.28 -0.58 4.14
C ILE A 89 -1.67 -1.93 4.55
N GLY A 90 -2.52 -2.96 4.71
CA GLY A 90 -2.06 -4.30 5.10
C GLY A 90 -1.05 -4.90 4.13
N SER A 91 -1.25 -4.78 2.81
CA SER A 91 -0.33 -5.31 1.81
C SER A 91 0.98 -4.53 1.73
N THR A 92 0.92 -3.20 1.76
CA THR A 92 2.08 -2.31 1.73
C THR A 92 2.99 -2.56 2.95
N PHE A 93 2.41 -2.62 4.14
CA PHE A 93 3.20 -2.87 5.34
C PHE A 93 3.74 -4.28 5.42
N ARG A 94 3.03 -5.31 4.91
CA ARG A 94 3.60 -6.66 4.77
C ARG A 94 4.84 -6.67 3.90
N PHE A 95 4.80 -5.97 2.76
CA PHE A 95 5.97 -5.85 1.89
C PHE A 95 7.13 -5.15 2.60
N LEU A 96 6.89 -4.05 3.31
CA LEU A 96 7.91 -3.35 4.09
C LEU A 96 8.51 -4.22 5.20
N PHE A 97 7.70 -5.06 5.86
CA PHE A 97 8.20 -6.03 6.83
C PHE A 97 9.09 -7.10 6.17
N ILE A 98 8.72 -7.61 4.98
CA ILE A 98 9.57 -8.55 4.24
C ILE A 98 10.93 -7.91 3.92
N LEU A 99 10.95 -6.65 3.48
CA LEU A 99 12.20 -5.92 3.25
C LEU A 99 13.05 -5.80 4.53
N ALA A 100 12.42 -5.73 5.70
CA ALA A 100 13.15 -5.68 6.98
C ALA A 100 13.97 -6.95 7.27
N PHE A 101 13.65 -8.07 6.65
CA PHE A 101 14.42 -9.31 6.81
C PHE A 101 15.73 -9.32 6.00
N LEU A 102 15.90 -8.46 5.00
CA LEU A 102 17.11 -8.42 4.20
C LEU A 102 18.38 -8.16 5.04
N PRO A 103 18.41 -7.18 5.97
CA PRO A 103 19.56 -7.00 6.86
C PRO A 103 19.86 -8.20 7.75
N PHE A 104 18.82 -8.94 8.21
CA PHE A 104 19.02 -10.16 9.00
C PHE A 104 19.63 -11.27 8.17
N ILE A 105 19.16 -11.47 6.93
CA ILE A 105 19.72 -12.47 6.00
C ILE A 105 21.20 -12.14 5.73
N TYR A 106 21.48 -10.86 5.48
CA TYR A 106 22.87 -10.41 5.30
C TYR A 106 23.74 -10.70 6.55
N GLY A 107 23.25 -10.36 7.75
CA GLY A 107 23.95 -10.65 9.00
C GLY A 107 24.19 -12.15 9.20
N PHE A 108 23.21 -12.98 8.88
CA PHE A 108 23.34 -14.44 8.97
C PHE A 108 24.40 -15.00 8.00
N LEU A 109 24.44 -14.50 6.77
CA LEU A 109 25.46 -14.89 5.78
C LEU A 109 26.87 -14.48 6.24
N MET A 110 27.01 -13.30 6.84
CA MET A 110 28.28 -12.82 7.37
C MET A 110 28.75 -13.61 8.60
N TYR A 111 27.81 -14.11 9.41
CA TYR A 111 28.12 -15.02 10.53
C TYR A 111 28.80 -16.30 10.03
N GLY A 112 28.27 -16.92 8.95
CA GLY A 112 28.86 -18.11 8.34
C GLY A 112 30.27 -17.88 7.77
N GLN A 113 30.64 -16.61 7.48
CA GLN A 113 31.98 -16.22 7.02
C GLN A 113 32.93 -15.76 8.16
N GLY A 114 32.46 -15.79 9.41
CA GLY A 114 33.25 -15.37 10.58
C GLY A 114 33.30 -13.85 10.81
N HIS A 115 32.52 -13.06 10.08
CA HIS A 115 32.47 -11.59 10.24
C HIS A 115 31.43 -11.17 11.30
N ILE A 116 31.76 -11.32 12.57
CA ILE A 116 30.85 -11.10 13.71
C ILE A 116 30.35 -9.65 13.76
N ASP A 117 31.20 -8.66 13.47
CA ASP A 117 30.82 -7.23 13.47
C ASP A 117 29.70 -6.94 12.47
N GLN A 118 29.77 -7.52 11.27
CA GLN A 118 28.77 -7.34 10.23
C GLN A 118 27.47 -8.11 10.56
N THR A 119 27.58 -9.21 11.28
CA THR A 119 26.43 -9.97 11.80
C THR A 119 25.63 -9.13 12.79
N ILE A 120 26.32 -8.53 13.77
CA ILE A 120 25.70 -7.65 14.77
C ILE A 120 25.08 -6.43 14.08
N LEU A 121 25.79 -5.80 13.15
CA LEU A 121 25.28 -4.65 12.40
C LEU A 121 23.99 -5.00 11.63
N GLY A 122 23.95 -6.12 10.92
CA GLY A 122 22.78 -6.58 10.20
C GLY A 122 21.58 -6.83 11.12
N GLY A 123 21.82 -7.46 12.28
CA GLY A 123 20.79 -7.69 13.31
C GLY A 123 20.25 -6.38 13.90
N CYS A 124 21.12 -5.43 14.24
CA CYS A 124 20.72 -4.12 14.76
C CYS A 124 19.90 -3.32 13.75
N ILE A 125 20.38 -3.21 12.51
CA ILE A 125 19.68 -2.47 11.45
C ILE A 125 18.29 -3.08 11.19
N GLY A 126 18.20 -4.41 11.08
CA GLY A 126 16.94 -5.11 10.86
C GLY A 126 15.94 -4.88 12.00
N SER A 127 16.42 -4.96 13.26
CA SER A 127 15.56 -4.73 14.45
C SER A 127 15.04 -3.29 14.51
N VAL A 128 15.91 -2.30 14.29
CA VAL A 128 15.52 -0.88 14.25
C VAL A 128 14.54 -0.63 13.11
N TRP A 129 14.74 -1.23 11.94
CA TRP A 129 13.86 -1.10 10.80
C TRP A 129 12.47 -1.64 11.10
N ILE A 130 12.34 -2.85 11.68
CA ILE A 130 11.05 -3.43 12.08
C ILE A 130 10.34 -2.53 13.07
N MET A 131 11.06 -2.03 14.09
CA MET A 131 10.49 -1.13 15.10
C MET A 131 9.96 0.16 14.46
N LEU A 132 10.72 0.78 13.56
CA LEU A 132 10.31 2.02 12.89
C LEU A 132 9.11 1.79 11.94
N ILE A 133 9.04 0.66 11.23
CA ILE A 133 7.88 0.31 10.40
C ILE A 133 6.63 0.15 11.27
N PHE A 134 6.75 -0.51 12.42
CA PHE A 134 5.64 -0.67 13.36
C PHE A 134 5.16 0.69 13.90
N LEU A 135 6.09 1.57 14.27
CA LEU A 135 5.79 2.93 14.72
C LEU A 135 5.15 3.76 13.59
N LEU A 136 5.66 3.65 12.35
CA LEU A 136 5.08 4.34 11.20
C LEU A 136 3.63 3.89 10.97
N LYS A 137 3.37 2.58 11.02
CA LYS A 137 2.02 2.02 10.88
C LYS A 137 1.06 2.52 11.95
N ARG A 138 1.55 2.73 13.17
CA ARG A 138 0.73 3.18 14.31
C ARG A 138 0.47 4.67 14.33
N THR A 139 1.47 5.48 13.98
CA THR A 139 1.43 6.93 14.20
C THR A 139 1.33 7.76 12.93
N GLY A 140 1.76 7.24 11.78
CA GLY A 140 1.82 7.97 10.51
C GLY A 140 2.73 9.20 10.50
N LYS A 141 3.59 9.40 11.54
CA LYS A 141 4.41 10.60 11.68
C LYS A 141 5.51 10.69 10.64
N SER A 142 5.64 11.84 9.99
CA SER A 142 6.64 12.11 8.95
C SER A 142 8.09 11.96 9.43
N ILE A 143 8.35 12.19 10.73
CA ILE A 143 9.70 12.04 11.29
C ILE A 143 10.17 10.58 11.25
N ILE A 144 9.26 9.62 11.47
CA ILE A 144 9.58 8.19 11.39
C ILE A 144 9.85 7.78 9.94
N LEU A 145 9.07 8.32 9.00
CA LEU A 145 9.32 8.14 7.56
C LEU A 145 10.70 8.66 7.19
N LEU A 146 11.07 9.85 7.65
CA LEU A 146 12.39 10.45 7.39
C LEU A 146 13.53 9.59 7.97
N SER A 147 13.35 9.05 9.17
CA SER A 147 14.33 8.13 9.79
C SER A 147 14.51 6.85 8.97
N LEU A 148 13.42 6.25 8.48
CA LEU A 148 13.46 5.07 7.60
C LEU A 148 14.16 5.38 6.27
N LEU A 149 13.86 6.52 5.66
CA LEU A 149 14.54 6.95 4.43
C LEU A 149 16.03 7.19 4.66
N GLY A 150 16.41 7.76 5.82
CA GLY A 150 17.81 7.96 6.20
C GLY A 150 18.56 6.63 6.33
N ILE A 151 17.99 5.65 7.03
CA ILE A 151 18.57 4.30 7.14
C ILE A 151 18.68 3.63 5.78
N LEU A 152 17.64 3.72 4.95
CA LEU A 152 17.65 3.14 3.60
C LEU A 152 18.77 3.74 2.74
N THR A 153 18.92 5.07 2.78
CA THR A 153 19.97 5.77 2.03
C THR A 153 21.36 5.38 2.53
N PHE A 154 21.56 5.31 3.84
CA PHE A 154 22.82 4.90 4.44
C PHE A 154 23.20 3.47 4.06
N VAL A 155 22.26 2.52 4.22
CA VAL A 155 22.47 1.10 3.84
C VAL A 155 22.71 0.97 2.35
N GLY A 156 21.90 1.62 1.51
CA GLY A 156 22.04 1.61 0.05
C GLY A 156 23.41 2.15 -0.39
N SER A 157 23.85 3.26 0.19
CA SER A 157 25.18 3.84 -0.10
C SER A 157 26.31 2.90 0.30
N THR A 158 26.26 2.28 1.49
CA THR A 158 27.29 1.34 1.94
C THR A 158 27.36 0.10 1.05
N ILE A 159 26.22 -0.44 0.60
CA ILE A 159 26.18 -1.56 -0.35
C ILE A 159 26.79 -1.15 -1.69
N PHE A 160 26.39 0.02 -2.21
CA PHE A 160 26.93 0.55 -3.46
C PHE A 160 28.46 0.68 -3.43
N PHE A 161 29.01 1.32 -2.40
CA PHE A 161 30.46 1.48 -2.25
C PHE A 161 31.20 0.15 -2.12
N LYS A 162 30.63 -0.83 -1.41
CA LYS A 162 31.23 -2.18 -1.30
C LYS A 162 31.25 -2.91 -2.64
N ILE A 163 30.18 -2.85 -3.40
CA ILE A 163 30.13 -3.45 -4.75
C ILE A 163 31.13 -2.76 -5.67
N ALA A 164 31.17 -1.43 -5.66
CA ALA A 164 32.08 -0.64 -6.49
C ALA A 164 33.57 -0.91 -6.18
N ALA A 165 33.91 -1.16 -4.92
CA ALA A 165 35.30 -1.38 -4.50
C ALA A 165 35.79 -2.81 -4.76
N ASN A 166 34.92 -3.81 -4.73
CA ASN A 166 35.35 -5.22 -4.71
C ASN A 166 35.13 -5.98 -6.02
N HIS A 167 34.31 -5.45 -6.92
CA HIS A 167 33.98 -6.13 -8.20
C HIS A 167 33.87 -5.13 -9.34
N PRO A 168 34.21 -5.52 -10.60
CA PRO A 168 33.82 -4.74 -11.76
C PRO A 168 32.30 -4.66 -11.81
N ILE A 169 31.75 -3.45 -11.63
CA ILE A 169 30.30 -3.22 -11.59
C ILE A 169 29.72 -3.65 -12.95
N ARG A 170 28.84 -4.63 -12.93
CA ARG A 170 28.02 -4.96 -14.10
C ARG A 170 26.84 -4.01 -14.13
N ILE A 171 26.46 -3.54 -15.32
CA ILE A 171 25.27 -2.67 -15.51
C ILE A 171 24.04 -3.27 -14.84
N PHE A 172 23.92 -4.59 -14.82
CA PHE A 172 22.80 -5.30 -14.23
C PHE A 172 22.71 -5.15 -12.70
N ASP A 173 23.85 -5.18 -12.00
CA ASP A 173 23.91 -5.01 -10.54
C ASP A 173 23.47 -3.59 -10.13
N PHE A 174 23.87 -2.61 -10.94
CA PHE A 174 23.48 -1.21 -10.75
C PHE A 174 21.98 -0.99 -10.96
N VAL A 175 21.42 -1.58 -12.00
CA VAL A 175 19.98 -1.51 -12.30
C VAL A 175 19.15 -2.13 -11.16
N ILE A 176 19.52 -3.33 -10.68
CA ILE A 176 18.82 -4.01 -9.59
C ILE A 176 18.85 -3.14 -8.32
N LEU A 177 20.01 -2.56 -7.98
CA LEU A 177 20.15 -1.73 -6.79
C LEU A 177 19.29 -0.47 -6.88
N ILE A 178 19.30 0.24 -8.03
CA ILE A 178 18.47 1.42 -8.23
C ILE A 178 16.98 1.07 -8.16
N VAL A 179 16.55 0.02 -8.87
CA VAL A 179 15.13 -0.39 -8.88
C VAL A 179 14.69 -0.77 -7.47
N GLY A 180 15.48 -1.55 -6.73
CA GLY A 180 15.18 -1.93 -5.35
C GLY A 180 15.09 -0.72 -4.42
N PHE A 181 16.01 0.25 -4.57
CA PHE A 181 15.99 1.49 -3.80
C PHE A 181 14.73 2.33 -4.09
N VAL A 182 14.44 2.59 -5.37
CA VAL A 182 13.28 3.37 -5.81
C VAL A 182 11.97 2.74 -5.35
N LEU A 183 11.82 1.41 -5.48
CA LEU A 183 10.65 0.69 -4.99
C LEU A 183 10.50 0.81 -3.47
N SER A 184 11.58 0.69 -2.71
CA SER A 184 11.55 0.83 -1.25
C SER A 184 11.12 2.22 -0.82
N VAL A 185 11.67 3.27 -1.45
CA VAL A 185 11.27 4.68 -1.22
C VAL A 185 9.80 4.87 -1.57
N TYR A 186 9.36 4.37 -2.72
CA TYR A 186 7.97 4.46 -3.14
C TYR A 186 7.02 3.85 -2.11
N PHE A 187 7.27 2.61 -1.66
CA PHE A 187 6.42 1.93 -0.69
C PHE A 187 6.43 2.60 0.69
N LEU A 188 7.55 3.18 1.13
CA LEU A 188 7.61 3.95 2.37
C LEU A 188 6.74 5.21 2.30
N ILE A 189 6.87 5.99 1.24
CA ILE A 189 6.07 7.21 1.03
C ILE A 189 4.59 6.86 0.87
N TYR A 190 4.29 5.83 0.08
CA TYR A 190 2.93 5.38 -0.16
C TYR A 190 2.27 4.88 1.14
N GLY A 191 2.96 4.05 1.91
CA GLY A 191 2.47 3.57 3.20
C GLY A 191 2.20 4.71 4.19
N SER A 192 3.07 5.71 4.26
CA SER A 192 2.86 6.90 5.09
C SER A 192 1.62 7.69 4.67
N LYS A 193 1.42 7.93 3.37
CA LYS A 193 0.22 8.62 2.86
C LYS A 193 -1.07 7.85 3.12
N LEU A 194 -1.06 6.52 2.98
CA LEU A 194 -2.23 5.69 3.28
C LEU A 194 -2.65 5.81 4.76
N ILE A 195 -1.69 5.89 5.69
CA ILE A 195 -1.99 6.08 7.12
C ILE A 195 -2.54 7.47 7.38
N GLN A 196 -1.98 8.51 6.76
CA GLN A 196 -2.47 9.89 6.90
C GLN A 196 -3.91 10.04 6.38
N ASN A 197 -4.23 9.46 5.22
CA ASN A 197 -5.59 9.45 4.67
C ASN A 197 -6.58 8.73 5.60
N LYS A 198 -6.15 7.62 6.24
CA LYS A 198 -6.98 6.93 7.23
C LYS A 198 -7.30 7.82 8.44
N SER A 199 -6.34 8.60 8.91
CA SER A 199 -6.53 9.52 10.05
C SER A 199 -7.53 10.63 9.74
N GLN A 200 -7.50 11.18 8.52
CA GLN A 200 -8.41 12.24 8.08
C GLN A 200 -9.86 11.78 7.90
N ASN A 201 -10.08 10.49 7.60
CA ASN A 201 -11.44 9.95 7.43
C ASN A 201 -12.13 9.58 8.76
N ILE A 202 -11.43 9.70 9.90
CA ILE A 202 -11.95 9.36 11.24
C ILE A 202 -12.33 10.63 12.04
N GLU A 203 -11.82 11.79 11.63
CA GLU A 203 -12.22 13.11 12.17
C GLU A 203 -13.46 13.64 11.42
#